data_bb14a56532ac23fa7e05f18dbdc4a055
#
_entry.id   bb14a56532ac23fa7e05f18dbdc4a055
#
_cell.length_a   1.000
_cell.length_b   1.000
_cell.length_c   1.000
_cell.angle_alpha   90.00
_cell.angle_beta   90.00
_cell.angle_gamma   90.00
#
_symmetry.space_group_name_H-M   'P 1'
#
loop_
_entity.id
_entity.type
_entity.pdbx_description
1 polymer ?
#
loop_
_entity_poly.entity_id
_entity_poly.type
_entity_poly.pdbx_seq_one_letter_code
_entity_poly.pdbx_strand_id
1 'polypeptide(L)' 'GVRLSVIVYLPCPASWSQATREQRMGTPHVSKPDLDNLVKGLMDALFVNDSFVWMIEATKFWDNRLGPHVVVRIEE' A
#
# COMPACT_ATOMS: atom_id res chain seq x y z
N GLY A 1 -14.04 13.49 12.72
CA GLY A 1 -13.43 12.98 11.52
C GLY A 1 -12.39 11.91 11.76
N VAL A 2 -11.97 11.26 10.72
CA VAL A 2 -11.03 10.14 10.79
C VAL A 2 -9.83 10.42 9.89
N ARG A 3 -8.63 10.12 10.39
CA ARG A 3 -7.38 10.08 9.62
C ARG A 3 -7.08 8.63 9.27
N LEU A 4 -6.69 8.39 8.03
CA LEU A 4 -6.39 7.07 7.51
C LEU A 4 -4.92 7.02 7.08
N SER A 5 -4.18 6.04 7.57
CA SER A 5 -2.83 5.73 7.10
C SER A 5 -2.82 4.35 6.47
N VAL A 6 -2.29 4.26 5.25
CA VAL A 6 -2.26 3.02 4.48
C VAL A 6 -0.84 2.76 4.00
N ILE A 7 -0.33 1.57 4.28
CA ILE A 7 0.95 1.12 3.73
C ILE A 7 0.69 -0.17 2.95
N VAL A 8 1.01 -0.15 1.66
CA VAL A 8 0.86 -1.30 0.79
C VAL A 8 2.22 -1.92 0.53
N TYR A 9 2.32 -3.23 0.76
CA TYR A 9 3.54 -3.99 0.48
C TYR A 9 3.29 -4.94 -0.67
N LEU A 10 4.10 -4.86 -1.71
CA LEU A 10 3.96 -5.65 -2.92
C LEU A 10 5.25 -6.43 -3.21
N PRO A 11 5.13 -7.69 -3.63
CA PRO A 11 6.30 -8.52 -3.90
C PRO A 11 7.06 -8.05 -5.13
N CYS A 12 8.37 -8.26 -5.11
CA CYS A 12 9.21 -8.01 -6.28
C CYS A 12 8.86 -9.01 -7.40
N PRO A 13 8.97 -8.60 -8.67
CA PRO A 13 8.75 -9.51 -9.78
C PRO A 13 9.65 -10.75 -9.69
N ALA A 14 9.10 -11.90 -10.06
CA ALA A 14 9.85 -13.17 -10.07
C ALA A 14 11.04 -13.13 -11.03
N SER A 15 10.98 -12.28 -12.05
CA SER A 15 12.06 -12.13 -13.05
C SER A 15 13.30 -11.39 -12.50
N TRP A 16 13.17 -10.70 -11.37
CA TRP A 16 14.31 -9.99 -10.80
C TRP A 16 15.31 -10.97 -10.18
N SER A 17 16.60 -10.65 -10.31
CA SER A 17 17.66 -11.41 -9.64
C SER A 17 17.57 -11.25 -8.12
N GLN A 18 18.21 -12.15 -7.38
CA GLN A 18 18.28 -12.06 -5.93
C GLN A 18 18.91 -10.74 -5.47
N ALA A 19 19.96 -10.30 -6.14
CA ALA A 19 20.64 -9.04 -5.81
C ALA A 19 19.72 -7.83 -6.02
N THR A 20 18.95 -7.81 -7.12
CA THR A 20 17.98 -6.74 -7.38
C THR A 20 16.89 -6.71 -6.33
N ARG A 21 16.35 -7.88 -5.96
CA ARG A 21 15.32 -7.97 -4.92
C ARG A 21 15.81 -7.43 -3.58
N GLU A 22 17.03 -7.78 -3.19
CA GLU A 22 17.62 -7.28 -1.94
C GLU A 22 17.82 -5.78 -1.95
N GLN A 23 18.27 -5.21 -3.07
CA GLN A 23 18.45 -3.77 -3.22
C GLN A 23 17.13 -3.01 -3.16
N ARG A 24 16.05 -3.58 -3.69
CA ARG A 24 14.74 -2.93 -3.77
C ARG A 24 13.88 -3.13 -2.53
N MET A 25 14.19 -4.12 -1.71
CA MET A 25 13.42 -4.41 -0.49
C MET A 25 13.27 -3.16 0.37
N GLY A 26 12.02 -2.80 0.68
CA GLY A 26 11.73 -1.63 1.51
C GLY A 26 11.81 -0.30 0.77
N THR A 27 12.12 -0.29 -0.53
CA THR A 27 12.13 0.95 -1.32
C THR A 27 10.76 1.25 -1.89
N PRO A 28 10.48 2.53 -2.25
CA PRO A 28 9.20 2.90 -2.85
C PRO A 28 8.87 2.08 -4.10
N HIS A 29 7.65 1.57 -4.15
CA HIS A 29 7.12 0.84 -5.30
C HIS A 29 6.55 1.84 -6.30
N VAL A 30 7.20 2.01 -7.43
CA VAL A 30 6.82 3.03 -8.43
C VAL A 30 6.28 2.42 -9.73
N SER A 31 5.78 1.19 -9.64
CA SER A 31 5.17 0.46 -10.75
C SER A 31 3.68 0.24 -10.47
N LYS A 32 2.95 -0.31 -11.45
CA LYS A 32 1.56 -0.71 -11.23
C LYS A 32 1.46 -1.80 -10.15
N PRO A 33 0.37 -1.88 -9.41
CA PRO A 33 -0.85 -1.08 -9.52
C PRO A 33 -0.68 0.35 -8.97
N ASP A 34 -1.46 1.29 -9.50
CA ASP A 34 -1.41 2.68 -9.08
C ASP A 34 -1.92 2.84 -7.64
N LEU A 35 -1.25 3.69 -6.88
CA LEU A 35 -1.56 3.88 -5.46
C LEU A 35 -2.98 4.41 -5.24
N ASP A 36 -3.44 5.35 -6.05
CA ASP A 36 -4.78 5.93 -5.93
C ASP A 36 -5.87 4.88 -6.15
N ASN A 37 -5.70 3.96 -7.09
CA ASN A 37 -6.63 2.86 -7.30
C ASN A 37 -6.67 1.90 -6.11
N LEU A 38 -5.52 1.61 -5.51
CA LEU A 38 -5.44 0.76 -4.32
C LEU A 38 -6.15 1.40 -3.14
N VAL A 39 -5.94 2.70 -2.93
CA VAL A 39 -6.59 3.45 -1.85
C VAL A 39 -8.10 3.50 -2.06
N LYS A 40 -8.55 3.76 -3.28
CA LYS A 40 -9.97 3.80 -3.61
C LYS A 40 -10.65 2.46 -3.34
N GLY A 41 -10.04 1.36 -3.79
CA GLY A 41 -10.57 0.03 -3.53
C GLY A 41 -10.66 -0.29 -2.05
N LEU A 42 -9.63 0.10 -1.28
CA LEU A 42 -9.60 -0.10 0.16
C LEU A 42 -10.68 0.72 0.87
N MET A 43 -10.85 1.98 0.48
CA MET A 43 -11.88 2.85 1.04
C MET A 43 -13.29 2.29 0.78
N ASP A 44 -13.53 1.82 -0.45
CA ASP A 44 -14.81 1.19 -0.81
C ASP A 44 -15.08 -0.08 0.01
N ALA A 45 -14.04 -0.83 0.34
CA ALA A 45 -14.17 -2.05 1.14
C ALA A 45 -14.39 -1.79 2.62
N LEU A 46 -13.77 -0.73 3.17
CA LEU A 46 -13.80 -0.43 4.60
C LEU A 46 -14.98 0.44 5.02
N PHE A 47 -15.45 1.31 4.16
CA PHE A 47 -16.44 2.32 4.52
C PHE A 47 -17.64 2.31 3.59
N VAL A 48 -18.83 2.30 4.17
CA VAL A 48 -20.08 2.52 3.42
C VAL A 48 -20.15 3.99 2.98
N ASN A 49 -19.73 4.89 3.85
CA ASN A 49 -19.64 6.33 3.58
C ASN A 49 -18.30 6.83 4.08
N ASP A 50 -17.47 7.34 3.18
CA ASP A 50 -16.12 7.80 3.48
C ASP A 50 -16.00 9.31 3.65
N SER A 51 -17.11 10.03 3.67
CA SER A 51 -17.09 11.50 3.77
C SER A 51 -16.52 12.02 5.09
N PHE A 52 -16.47 11.19 6.12
CA PHE A 52 -15.88 11.55 7.40
C PHE A 52 -14.35 11.36 7.45
N VAL A 53 -13.75 10.75 6.44
CA VAL A 53 -12.29 10.65 6.29
C VAL A 53 -11.79 11.97 5.74
N TRP A 54 -11.01 12.69 6.54
CA TRP A 54 -10.53 14.01 6.15
C TRP A 54 -9.05 14.06 5.80
N MET A 55 -8.31 13.00 6.12
CA MET A 55 -6.88 12.90 5.84
C MET A 55 -6.54 11.47 5.45
N ILE A 56 -5.77 11.31 4.39
CA ILE A 56 -5.22 10.02 3.97
C ILE A 56 -3.73 10.18 3.71
N GLU A 57 -2.94 9.32 4.33
CA GLU A 57 -1.54 9.09 3.98
C GLU A 57 -1.43 7.69 3.42
N ALA A 58 -0.87 7.55 2.23
CA ALA A 58 -0.74 6.26 1.58
C ALA A 58 0.64 6.12 0.95
N THR A 59 1.23 4.95 1.12
CA THR A 59 2.54 4.60 0.58
C THR A 59 2.52 3.18 0.05
N LYS A 60 3.37 2.88 -0.93
CA LYS A 60 3.60 1.50 -1.39
C LYS A 60 5.08 1.21 -1.45
N PHE A 61 5.44 0.00 -1.02
CA PHE A 61 6.83 -0.45 -0.97
C PHE A 61 6.97 -1.85 -1.56
N TRP A 62 8.17 -2.13 -2.06
CA TRP A 62 8.57 -3.49 -2.41
C TRP A 62 8.84 -4.28 -1.14
N ASP A 63 8.21 -5.44 -1.01
CA ASP A 63 8.49 -6.36 0.10
C ASP A 63 8.12 -7.80 -0.30
N ASN A 64 9.08 -8.71 -0.21
CA ASN A 64 8.89 -10.12 -0.56
C ASN A 64 8.65 -11.04 0.64
N ARG A 65 8.68 -10.51 1.87
CA ARG A 65 8.74 -11.36 3.06
C ARG A 65 7.43 -12.07 3.37
N LEU A 66 6.30 -11.38 3.17
CA LEU A 66 4.98 -11.89 3.57
C LEU A 66 3.98 -11.97 2.41
N GLY A 67 4.43 -11.77 1.18
CA GLY A 67 3.53 -11.62 0.04
C GLY A 67 2.77 -10.29 0.07
N PRO A 68 1.82 -10.08 -0.85
CA PRO A 68 1.06 -8.83 -0.90
C PRO A 68 0.24 -8.63 0.36
N HIS A 69 0.39 -7.47 0.99
CA HIS A 69 -0.42 -7.15 2.17
C HIS A 69 -0.54 -5.64 2.37
N VAL A 70 -1.49 -5.25 3.18
CA VAL A 70 -1.80 -3.85 3.47
C VAL A 70 -1.88 -3.68 4.98
N VAL A 71 -1.24 -2.63 5.48
CA VAL A 71 -1.37 -2.20 6.87
C VAL A 71 -2.22 -0.94 6.89
N VAL A 72 -3.30 -0.97 7.64
CA VAL A 72 -4.25 0.15 7.75
C VAL A 72 -4.30 0.62 9.19
N ARG A 73 -4.18 1.93 9.37
CA ARG A 73 -4.33 2.58 10.66
C ARG A 73 -5.42 3.64 10.56
N ILE A 74 -6.41 3.55 11.44
CA ILE A 74 -7.53 4.48 11.51
C ILE A 74 -7.44 5.21 12.83
N GLU A 75 -7.40 6.55 12.78
CA GLU A 75 -7.31 7.41 13.96
C GLU A 75 -8.40 8.48 13.91
N GLU A 76 -9.01 8.70 15.05
CA GLU A 76 -10.00 9.79 15.24
C GLU A 76 -9.36 11.10 15.66
#